data_0382a3169b4471605681b2f24ea6a277
#
_entry.id   0382a3169b4471605681b2f24ea6a277
#
_cell.length_a   1.000
_cell.length_b   1.000
_cell.length_c   1.000
_cell.angle_alpha   90.00
_cell.angle_beta   90.00
_cell.angle_gamma   90.00
#
_symmetry.space_group_name_H-M   'P 1'
#
loop_
_entity.id
_entity.type
_entity.pdbx_description
1 polymer ?
#
loop_
_entity_poly.entity_id
_entity_poly.type
_entity_poly.pdbx_seq_one_letter_code
_entity_poly.pdbx_strand_id
1 'polypeptide(L)'
;MYWVLIKASLFRKKIRTFLTIASISIAFLLFGLLNSMSAIFTGSMQGMSAEVIMVMPKYNMFGTQPYSNVEYVRSLEGIEKVTHMTMMTSDPLGSMFDGMIFATDENIFDVYTRFQATEEYKEAMRQRPNGVLVGKLLADQKNFKIGDKVRTKASFKHEDGTFNWEFEVVGFYTVKN
;
A
#
# COMPACT_ATOMS: atom_id res chain seq x y z
N MET A 1 26.41 11.33 -47.16
CA MET A 1 27.60 12.15 -46.91
C MET A 1 27.64 12.72 -45.48
N TYR A 2 26.54 13.22 -44.93
CA TYR A 2 26.48 13.83 -43.60
C TYR A 2 26.78 12.87 -42.42
N TRP A 3 26.45 11.59 -42.52
CA TRP A 3 26.70 10.60 -41.47
C TRP A 3 28.16 10.38 -41.16
N VAL A 4 29.05 10.45 -42.16
CA VAL A 4 30.48 10.30 -41.97
C VAL A 4 31.07 11.49 -41.20
N LEU A 5 30.58 12.71 -41.49
CA LEU A 5 31.01 13.95 -40.80
C LEU A 5 30.54 13.94 -39.34
N ILE A 6 29.28 13.51 -39.06
CA ILE A 6 28.75 13.41 -37.73
C ILE A 6 29.56 12.40 -36.92
N LYS A 7 29.82 11.21 -37.47
CA LYS A 7 30.63 10.17 -36.83
C LYS A 7 32.05 10.66 -36.53
N ALA A 8 32.72 11.28 -37.48
CA ALA A 8 34.05 11.83 -37.29
C ALA A 8 34.09 12.94 -36.22
N SER A 9 33.07 13.81 -36.15
CA SER A 9 32.96 14.85 -35.15
C SER A 9 32.72 14.27 -33.74
N LEU A 10 31.86 13.25 -33.60
CA LEU A 10 31.55 12.57 -32.34
C LEU A 10 32.78 11.86 -31.77
N PHE A 11 33.57 11.18 -32.60
CA PHE A 11 34.73 10.43 -32.14
C PHE A 11 36.01 11.26 -31.95
N ARG A 12 36.03 12.52 -32.45
CA ARG A 12 37.18 13.41 -32.29
C ARG A 12 37.40 13.90 -30.87
N LYS A 13 36.32 14.02 -30.06
CA LYS A 13 36.36 14.41 -28.63
C LYS A 13 35.57 13.41 -27.78
N LYS A 14 36.05 12.18 -27.69
CA LYS A 14 35.36 11.05 -27.07
C LYS A 14 34.83 11.34 -25.66
N ILE A 15 35.61 12.01 -24.81
CA ILE A 15 35.23 12.32 -23.43
C ILE A 15 34.04 13.30 -23.41
N ARG A 16 34.04 14.34 -24.24
CA ARG A 16 32.95 15.30 -24.30
C ARG A 16 31.65 14.62 -24.76
N THR A 17 31.73 13.83 -25.82
CA THR A 17 30.59 13.10 -26.37
C THR A 17 30.03 12.13 -25.35
N PHE A 18 30.90 11.37 -24.66
CA PHE A 18 30.48 10.45 -23.60
C PHE A 18 29.75 11.19 -22.45
N LEU A 19 30.33 12.30 -21.95
CA LEU A 19 29.73 13.08 -20.87
C LEU A 19 28.37 13.67 -21.29
N THR A 20 28.26 14.15 -22.52
CA THR A 20 26.98 14.69 -23.01
C THR A 20 25.91 13.60 -23.10
N ILE A 21 26.25 12.45 -23.69
CA ILE A 21 25.31 11.32 -23.77
C ILE A 21 24.95 10.81 -22.38
N ALA A 22 25.91 10.67 -21.48
CA ALA A 22 25.68 10.24 -20.10
C ALA A 22 24.74 11.22 -19.37
N SER A 23 24.97 12.51 -19.49
CA SER A 23 24.11 13.55 -18.88
C SER A 23 22.67 13.47 -19.39
N ILE A 24 22.47 13.34 -20.70
CA ILE A 24 21.14 13.17 -21.29
C ILE A 24 20.49 11.87 -20.82
N SER A 25 21.25 10.77 -20.79
CA SER A 25 20.73 9.47 -20.34
C SER A 25 20.30 9.51 -18.88
N ILE A 26 21.07 10.14 -18.00
CA ILE A 26 20.72 10.34 -16.59
C ILE A 26 19.44 11.18 -16.46
N ALA A 27 19.31 12.25 -17.23
CA ALA A 27 18.12 13.09 -17.22
C ALA A 27 16.86 12.30 -17.61
N PHE A 28 16.92 11.51 -18.68
CA PHE A 28 15.81 10.63 -19.09
C PHE A 28 15.50 9.53 -18.07
N LEU A 29 16.53 8.97 -17.46
CA LEU A 29 16.35 7.94 -16.40
C LEU A 29 15.64 8.55 -15.19
N LEU A 30 16.06 9.73 -14.72
CA LEU A 30 15.41 10.42 -13.62
C LEU A 30 13.96 10.79 -13.96
N PHE A 31 13.73 11.30 -15.17
CA PHE A 31 12.36 11.59 -15.62
C PHE A 31 11.49 10.33 -15.65
N GLY A 32 12.01 9.23 -16.18
CA GLY A 32 11.31 7.96 -16.20
C GLY A 32 11.00 7.43 -14.81
N LEU A 33 11.95 7.53 -13.88
CA LEU A 33 11.76 7.16 -12.47
C LEU A 33 10.66 8.01 -11.80
N LEU A 34 10.72 9.33 -11.96
CA LEU A 34 9.71 10.22 -11.39
C LEU A 34 8.31 9.93 -11.97
N ASN A 35 8.24 9.70 -13.27
CA ASN A 35 6.96 9.38 -13.92
C ASN A 35 6.42 8.01 -13.46
N SER A 36 7.27 7.01 -13.32
CA SER A 36 6.89 5.69 -12.78
C SER A 36 6.43 5.79 -11.32
N MET A 37 7.12 6.60 -10.51
CA MET A 37 6.73 6.82 -9.12
C MET A 37 5.37 7.54 -9.03
N SER A 38 5.15 8.55 -9.86
CA SER A 38 3.85 9.24 -9.99
C SER A 38 2.74 8.26 -10.41
N ALA A 39 3.01 7.36 -11.36
CA ALA A 39 2.05 6.37 -11.81
C ALA A 39 1.65 5.37 -10.70
N ILE A 40 2.61 4.97 -9.85
CA ILE A 40 2.33 4.10 -8.70
C ILE A 40 1.38 4.80 -7.72
N PHE A 41 1.66 6.06 -7.36
CA PHE A 41 0.80 6.83 -6.47
C PHE A 41 -0.59 7.07 -7.07
N THR A 42 -0.66 7.47 -8.32
CA THR A 42 -1.94 7.72 -9.02
C THR A 42 -2.72 6.42 -9.23
N GLY A 43 -2.05 5.32 -9.59
CA GLY A 43 -2.67 4.01 -9.79
C GLY A 43 -3.26 3.44 -8.50
N SER A 44 -2.60 3.67 -7.36
CA SER A 44 -3.13 3.27 -6.05
C SER A 44 -4.42 4.03 -5.70
N MET A 45 -4.51 5.31 -6.09
CA MET A 45 -5.70 6.14 -5.87
C MET A 45 -6.81 5.86 -6.90
N GLN A 46 -6.48 5.56 -8.15
CA GLN A 46 -7.46 5.21 -9.19
C GLN A 46 -8.18 3.88 -8.92
N GLY A 47 -7.63 3.05 -8.04
CA GLY A 47 -8.28 1.83 -7.56
C GLY A 47 -9.41 2.06 -6.58
N MET A 48 -9.55 3.28 -6.03
CA MET A 48 -10.67 3.68 -5.21
C MET A 48 -11.81 4.11 -6.14
N SER A 49 -13.03 3.62 -5.89
CA SER A 49 -14.20 4.10 -6.62
C SER A 49 -14.32 5.61 -6.43
N ALA A 50 -14.88 6.31 -7.42
CA ALA A 50 -15.05 7.78 -7.38
C ALA A 50 -15.91 8.27 -6.18
N GLU A 51 -16.57 7.35 -5.50
CA GLU A 51 -17.45 7.58 -4.36
C GLU A 51 -16.74 7.46 -3.00
N VAL A 52 -15.46 7.01 -2.98
CA VAL A 52 -14.71 6.85 -1.72
C VAL A 52 -13.90 8.10 -1.43
N ILE A 53 -14.17 8.72 -0.30
CA ILE A 53 -13.43 9.88 0.23
C ILE A 53 -12.54 9.41 1.36
N MET A 54 -11.25 9.67 1.25
CA MET A 54 -10.27 9.38 2.30
C MET A 54 -10.02 10.62 3.16
N VAL A 55 -10.28 10.51 4.44
CA VAL A 55 -10.01 11.56 5.43
C VAL A 55 -8.71 11.25 6.16
N MET A 56 -7.72 12.12 6.03
CA MET A 56 -6.39 11.96 6.62
C MET A 56 -6.01 13.15 7.50
N PRO A 57 -5.11 12.97 8.47
CA PRO A 57 -4.56 14.09 9.24
C PRO A 57 -3.87 15.10 8.33
N LYS A 58 -4.10 16.39 8.60
CA LYS A 58 -3.56 17.49 7.78
C LYS A 58 -2.04 17.53 7.69
N TYR A 59 -1.35 17.14 8.77
CA TYR A 59 0.10 17.31 8.87
C TYR A 59 0.91 16.02 8.82
N ASN A 60 0.26 14.87 8.96
CA ASN A 60 0.92 13.57 8.95
C ASN A 60 0.02 12.51 8.31
N MET A 61 0.31 12.15 7.09
CA MET A 61 -0.47 11.17 6.32
C MET A 61 -0.61 9.80 7.02
N PHE A 62 0.36 9.43 7.85
CA PHE A 62 0.38 8.18 8.60
C PHE A 62 0.06 8.35 10.10
N GLY A 63 -0.40 9.55 10.49
CA GLY A 63 -0.79 9.84 11.87
C GLY A 63 -2.08 9.13 12.23
N THR A 64 -2.15 8.64 13.47
CA THR A 64 -3.40 8.11 14.03
C THR A 64 -4.37 9.24 14.34
N GLN A 65 -5.64 9.01 14.09
CA GLN A 65 -6.72 9.91 14.50
C GLN A 65 -7.53 9.31 15.65
N PRO A 66 -8.13 10.13 16.52
CA PRO A 66 -9.08 9.64 17.52
C PRO A 66 -10.26 8.93 16.84
N TYR A 67 -10.70 7.83 17.42
CA TYR A 67 -11.85 7.06 16.90
C TYR A 67 -13.15 7.91 16.87
N SER A 68 -13.27 8.92 17.74
CA SER A 68 -14.39 9.86 17.73
C SER A 68 -14.58 10.57 16.38
N ASN A 69 -13.53 10.71 15.57
CA ASN A 69 -13.64 11.28 14.23
C ASN A 69 -14.45 10.38 13.27
N VAL A 70 -14.45 9.07 13.50
CA VAL A 70 -15.27 8.11 12.73
C VAL A 70 -16.76 8.41 12.95
N GLU A 71 -17.17 8.62 14.20
CA GLU A 71 -18.56 8.95 14.55
C GLU A 71 -18.96 10.32 13.99
N TYR A 72 -18.04 11.29 14.05
CA TYR A 72 -18.29 12.60 13.44
C TYR A 72 -18.51 12.49 11.93
N VAL A 73 -17.64 11.78 11.21
CA VAL A 73 -17.79 11.59 9.74
C VAL A 73 -19.08 10.85 9.42
N ARG A 74 -19.44 9.82 10.21
CA ARG A 74 -20.69 9.07 10.06
C ARG A 74 -21.93 9.94 10.20
N SER A 75 -21.87 11.03 11.00
CA SER A 75 -22.97 11.95 11.21
C SER A 75 -23.17 12.98 10.08
N LEU A 76 -22.25 13.07 9.13
CA LEU A 76 -22.35 14.03 8.04
C LEU A 76 -23.40 13.59 7.01
N GLU A 77 -24.14 14.55 6.48
CA GLU A 77 -25.14 14.32 5.44
C GLU A 77 -24.46 13.84 4.13
N GLY A 78 -25.03 12.84 3.48
CA GLY A 78 -24.51 12.26 2.25
C GLY A 78 -23.47 11.16 2.43
N ILE A 79 -23.16 10.78 3.67
CA ILE A 79 -22.27 9.65 3.97
C ILE A 79 -23.10 8.39 4.22
N GLU A 80 -22.95 7.39 3.37
CA GLU A 80 -23.65 6.11 3.52
C GLU A 80 -22.92 5.15 4.46
N LYS A 81 -21.59 4.97 4.25
CA LYS A 81 -20.79 4.04 5.03
C LYS A 81 -19.44 4.66 5.36
N VAL A 82 -18.94 4.33 6.54
CA VAL A 82 -17.63 4.78 7.03
C VAL A 82 -16.88 3.56 7.53
N THR A 83 -15.63 3.46 7.15
CA THR A 83 -14.65 2.51 7.72
C THR A 83 -13.43 3.28 8.19
N HIS A 84 -12.68 2.71 9.10
CA HIS A 84 -11.40 3.24 9.51
C HIS A 84 -10.27 2.28 9.16
N MET A 85 -9.11 2.83 8.90
CA MET A 85 -7.90 2.04 8.66
C MET A 85 -6.76 2.63 9.49
N THR A 86 -6.15 1.81 10.31
CA THR A 86 -4.92 2.16 11.04
C THR A 86 -3.79 1.30 10.53
N MET A 87 -2.77 1.94 9.98
CA MET A 87 -1.60 1.23 9.48
C MET A 87 -0.74 0.76 10.64
N MET A 88 -0.48 -0.54 10.68
CA MET A 88 0.50 -1.17 11.56
C MET A 88 1.74 -1.45 10.72
N THR A 89 2.89 -0.92 11.12
CA THR A 89 4.15 -1.30 10.47
C THR A 89 4.48 -2.74 10.80
N SER A 90 4.73 -3.54 9.78
CA SER A 90 5.12 -4.93 9.94
C SER A 90 6.58 -5.12 9.57
N ASP A 91 7.37 -5.66 10.49
CA ASP A 91 8.78 -5.98 10.28
C ASP A 91 9.05 -7.44 9.83
N PRO A 92 8.15 -8.43 10.03
CA PRO A 92 8.51 -9.84 9.79
C PRO A 92 8.57 -10.23 8.32
N LEU A 93 8.10 -9.43 7.41
CA LEU A 93 8.03 -9.79 5.99
C LEU A 93 9.14 -9.15 5.13
N GLY A 94 10.04 -8.39 5.77
CA GLY A 94 11.33 -7.99 5.19
C GLY A 94 11.28 -6.91 4.12
N SER A 95 10.12 -6.35 3.82
CA SER A 95 9.95 -5.23 2.89
C SER A 95 8.82 -4.31 3.36
N MET A 96 9.05 -3.00 3.29
CA MET A 96 8.06 -1.98 3.67
C MET A 96 6.72 -2.14 2.91
N PHE A 97 6.72 -2.83 1.78
CA PHE A 97 5.54 -3.03 0.92
C PHE A 97 4.97 -4.45 0.94
N ASP A 98 5.73 -5.45 1.39
CA ASP A 98 5.33 -6.86 1.35
C ASP A 98 4.48 -7.32 2.55
N GLY A 99 4.13 -6.43 3.45
CA GLY A 99 3.44 -6.83 4.67
C GLY A 99 2.85 -5.70 5.47
N MET A 100 2.26 -4.70 4.81
CA MET A 100 1.45 -3.72 5.54
C MET A 100 0.22 -4.40 6.11
N ILE A 101 0.08 -4.35 7.44
CA ILE A 101 -1.11 -4.77 8.14
C ILE A 101 -1.93 -3.51 8.46
N PHE A 102 -3.20 -3.56 8.15
CA PHE A 102 -4.15 -2.52 8.47
C PHE A 102 -5.17 -3.07 9.46
N ALA A 103 -5.27 -2.44 10.62
CA ALA A 103 -6.40 -2.64 11.52
C ALA A 103 -7.60 -1.87 10.96
N THR A 104 -8.72 -2.55 10.80
CA THR A 104 -9.93 -2.00 10.20
C THR A 104 -11.17 -2.66 10.79
N ASP A 105 -12.34 -2.14 10.48
CA ASP A 105 -13.62 -2.77 10.80
C ASP A 105 -14.20 -3.55 9.60
N GLU A 106 -15.34 -4.20 9.82
CA GLU A 106 -16.01 -5.01 8.80
C GLU A 106 -16.53 -4.20 7.61
N ASN A 107 -16.78 -2.91 7.80
CA ASN A 107 -17.28 -2.03 6.74
C ASN A 107 -16.26 -1.83 5.62
N ILE A 108 -15.02 -2.29 5.81
CA ILE A 108 -13.96 -2.20 4.79
C ILE A 108 -14.41 -2.81 3.45
N PHE A 109 -15.13 -3.94 3.48
CA PHE A 109 -15.58 -4.63 2.28
C PHE A 109 -16.76 -3.93 1.59
N ASP A 110 -17.48 -3.11 2.32
CA ASP A 110 -18.60 -2.34 1.81
C ASP A 110 -18.14 -1.00 1.21
N VAL A 111 -17.13 -0.37 1.84
CA VAL A 111 -16.54 0.87 1.36
C VAL A 111 -15.59 0.58 0.19
N TYR A 112 -14.74 -0.44 0.31
CA TYR A 112 -13.82 -0.85 -0.74
C TYR A 112 -14.34 -2.11 -1.43
N THR A 113 -15.33 -1.96 -2.28
CA THR A 113 -16.03 -3.05 -2.98
C THR A 113 -15.13 -3.93 -3.86
N ARG A 114 -13.91 -3.47 -4.14
CA ARG A 114 -12.88 -4.25 -4.83
C ARG A 114 -12.28 -5.36 -3.97
N PHE A 115 -12.28 -5.21 -2.65
CA PHE A 115 -11.84 -6.26 -1.74
C PHE A 115 -12.95 -7.30 -1.62
N GLN A 116 -12.67 -8.52 -2.02
CA GLN A 116 -13.62 -9.62 -1.99
C GLN A 116 -13.10 -10.73 -1.07
N ALA A 117 -13.87 -11.04 -0.06
CA ALA A 117 -13.68 -12.18 0.82
C ALA A 117 -15.00 -12.96 0.92
N THR A 118 -14.93 -14.25 1.18
CA THR A 118 -16.12 -15.04 1.46
C THR A 118 -16.76 -14.63 2.77
N GLU A 119 -18.07 -14.81 2.91
CA GLU A 119 -18.76 -14.48 4.17
C GLU A 119 -18.20 -15.27 5.36
N GLU A 120 -17.76 -16.51 5.14
CA GLU A 120 -17.09 -17.33 6.13
C GLU A 120 -15.83 -16.63 6.68
N TYR A 121 -15.00 -16.04 5.81
CA TYR A 121 -13.77 -15.36 6.24
C TYR A 121 -14.06 -14.01 6.92
N LYS A 122 -15.07 -13.29 6.46
CA LYS A 122 -15.52 -12.08 7.13
C LYS A 122 -16.03 -12.36 8.53
N GLU A 123 -16.83 -13.42 8.69
CA GLU A 123 -17.33 -13.85 9.98
C GLU A 123 -16.21 -14.34 10.91
N ALA A 124 -15.25 -15.11 10.39
CA ALA A 124 -14.07 -15.50 11.15
C ALA A 124 -13.24 -14.30 11.65
N MET A 125 -13.15 -13.23 10.85
CA MET A 125 -12.51 -11.98 11.27
C MET A 125 -13.30 -11.25 12.36
N ARG A 126 -14.63 -11.23 12.29
CA ARG A 126 -15.49 -10.61 13.33
C ARG A 126 -15.35 -11.30 14.68
N GLN A 127 -15.28 -12.62 14.68
CA GLN A 127 -15.24 -13.43 15.90
C GLN A 127 -13.87 -13.41 16.59
N ARG A 128 -12.81 -13.00 15.88
CA ARG A 128 -11.44 -13.05 16.39
C ARG A 128 -10.77 -11.67 16.30
N PRO A 129 -10.59 -10.98 17.43
CA PRO A 129 -9.94 -9.64 17.45
C PRO A 129 -8.52 -9.63 16.88
N ASN A 130 -7.81 -10.77 16.95
CA ASN A 130 -6.49 -10.95 16.37
C ASN A 130 -6.53 -11.70 15.02
N GLY A 131 -7.71 -11.90 14.43
CA GLY A 131 -7.86 -12.50 13.12
C GLY A 131 -7.44 -11.55 11.99
N VAL A 132 -6.64 -12.05 11.04
CA VAL A 132 -6.22 -11.28 9.88
C VAL A 132 -6.62 -11.99 8.58
N LEU A 133 -7.10 -11.20 7.62
CA LEU A 133 -7.28 -11.64 6.25
C LEU A 133 -6.05 -11.27 5.42
N VAL A 134 -5.49 -12.23 4.72
CA VAL A 134 -4.30 -12.05 3.89
C VAL A 134 -4.70 -11.97 2.42
N GLY A 135 -4.12 -11.03 1.69
CA GLY A 135 -4.30 -10.96 0.24
C GLY A 135 -3.84 -12.26 -0.42
N LYS A 136 -4.66 -12.85 -1.29
CA LYS A 136 -4.40 -14.16 -1.91
C LYS A 136 -3.03 -14.23 -2.58
N LEU A 137 -2.63 -13.16 -3.27
CA LEU A 137 -1.32 -13.10 -3.92
C LEU A 137 -0.16 -13.22 -2.92
N LEU A 138 -0.24 -12.50 -1.80
CA LEU A 138 0.76 -12.56 -0.74
C LEU A 138 0.75 -13.94 -0.04
N ALA A 139 -0.44 -14.48 0.19
CA ALA A 139 -0.59 -15.80 0.78
C ALA A 139 0.08 -16.88 -0.06
N ASP A 140 -0.09 -16.84 -1.38
CA ASP A 140 0.54 -17.79 -2.31
C ASP A 140 2.07 -17.59 -2.37
N GLN A 141 2.56 -16.35 -2.34
CA GLN A 141 4.01 -16.05 -2.35
C GLN A 141 4.72 -16.51 -1.07
N LYS A 142 4.08 -16.33 0.07
CA LYS A 142 4.66 -16.65 1.38
C LYS A 142 4.19 -18.00 1.94
N ASN A 143 3.34 -18.74 1.20
CA ASN A 143 2.74 -20.02 1.59
C ASN A 143 1.93 -19.95 2.90
N PHE A 144 1.24 -18.84 3.16
CA PHE A 144 0.37 -18.72 4.32
C PHE A 144 -0.84 -19.63 4.24
N LYS A 145 -1.17 -20.25 5.37
CA LYS A 145 -2.34 -21.11 5.56
C LYS A 145 -3.23 -20.56 6.67
N ILE A 146 -4.49 -20.93 6.64
CA ILE A 146 -5.43 -20.62 7.73
C ILE A 146 -4.91 -21.26 9.01
N GLY A 147 -4.88 -20.48 10.11
CA GLY A 147 -4.33 -20.87 11.40
C GLY A 147 -2.86 -20.48 11.60
N ASP A 148 -2.16 -20.02 10.56
CA ASP A 148 -0.79 -19.56 10.71
C ASP A 148 -0.74 -18.28 11.56
N LYS A 149 0.32 -18.17 12.37
CA LYS A 149 0.55 -17.02 13.23
C LYS A 149 1.51 -16.03 12.58
N VAL A 150 1.04 -14.80 12.41
CA VAL A 150 1.82 -13.68 11.90
C VAL A 150 2.21 -12.79 13.05
N ARG A 151 3.51 -12.71 13.34
CA ARG A 151 4.05 -11.82 14.36
C ARG A 151 4.58 -10.56 13.72
N THR A 152 4.24 -9.42 14.29
CA THR A 152 4.67 -8.12 13.79
C THR A 152 5.00 -7.17 14.94
N LYS A 153 5.82 -6.15 14.64
CA LYS A 153 6.00 -5.01 15.53
C LYS A 153 5.16 -3.85 15.02
N ALA A 154 4.23 -3.39 15.82
CA ALA A 154 3.43 -2.21 15.50
C ALA A 154 4.09 -0.90 15.94
N SER A 155 3.59 0.21 15.43
CA SER A 155 4.03 1.56 15.84
C SER A 155 3.49 1.95 17.24
N PHE A 156 2.55 1.18 17.78
CA PHE A 156 1.91 1.42 19.06
C PHE A 156 1.99 0.17 19.94
N LYS A 157 1.93 0.41 21.25
CA LYS A 157 2.07 -0.64 22.24
C LYS A 157 0.80 -1.48 22.36
N HIS A 158 0.98 -2.77 22.57
CA HIS A 158 -0.03 -3.70 23.03
C HIS A 158 -0.34 -3.42 24.52
N GLU A 159 -1.41 -3.99 25.07
CA GLU A 159 -1.80 -3.86 26.48
C GLU A 159 -0.72 -4.28 27.48
N ASP A 160 0.13 -5.24 27.09
CA ASP A 160 1.29 -5.70 27.88
C ASP A 160 2.48 -4.73 27.86
N GLY A 161 2.35 -3.60 27.17
CA GLY A 161 3.39 -2.59 27.02
C GLY A 161 4.45 -2.88 25.97
N THR A 162 4.37 -4.01 25.27
CA THR A 162 5.27 -4.38 24.17
C THR A 162 4.77 -3.82 22.83
N PHE A 163 5.65 -3.79 21.84
CA PHE A 163 5.28 -3.46 20.46
C PHE A 163 5.00 -4.70 19.62
N ASN A 164 5.06 -5.90 20.24
CA ASN A 164 4.89 -7.16 19.56
C ASN A 164 3.40 -7.53 19.50
N TRP A 165 2.94 -7.79 18.29
CA TRP A 165 1.57 -8.22 18.01
C TRP A 165 1.60 -9.58 17.33
N GLU A 166 0.66 -10.44 17.68
CA GLU A 166 0.48 -11.74 17.04
C GLU A 166 -0.93 -11.83 16.49
N PHE A 167 -1.02 -12.06 15.18
CA PHE A 167 -2.26 -12.25 14.45
C PHE A 167 -2.37 -13.69 13.96
N GLU A 168 -3.58 -14.18 13.81
CA GLU A 168 -3.88 -15.50 13.23
C GLU A 168 -4.52 -15.29 11.85
N VAL A 169 -4.01 -15.98 10.83
CA VAL A 169 -4.61 -15.99 9.49
C VAL A 169 -5.94 -16.71 9.54
N VAL A 170 -7.05 -16.01 9.38
CA VAL A 170 -8.40 -16.55 9.42
C VAL A 170 -9.03 -16.69 8.04
N GLY A 171 -8.40 -16.15 7.01
CA GLY A 171 -8.88 -16.26 5.64
C GLY A 171 -8.09 -15.45 4.66
N PHE A 172 -8.59 -15.42 3.43
CA PHE A 172 -7.94 -14.73 2.32
C PHE A 172 -8.93 -13.80 1.60
N TYR A 173 -8.41 -12.70 1.08
CA TYR A 173 -9.18 -11.81 0.23
C TYR A 173 -8.52 -11.65 -1.14
N THR A 174 -9.30 -11.31 -2.14
CA THR A 174 -8.84 -10.96 -3.48
C THR A 174 -9.21 -9.54 -3.82
N VAL A 175 -8.47 -8.95 -4.75
CA VAL A 175 -8.76 -7.61 -5.28
C VAL A 175 -9.27 -7.78 -6.70
N LYS A 176 -10.50 -7.32 -6.95
CA LYS A 176 -11.09 -7.31 -8.29
C LYS A 176 -10.45 -6.19 -9.11
N ASN A 177 -9.96 -6.54 -10.29
CA ASN A 177 -9.46 -5.58 -11.28
C ASN A 177 -10.59 -4.81 -11.94
#